data_3b81e0b06a87fbff7cee2398f503e698
#
_entry.id   3b81e0b06a87fbff7cee2398f503e698
#
_cell.length_a   1.000
_cell.length_b   1.000
_cell.length_c   1.000
_cell.angle_alpha   90.00
_cell.angle_beta   90.00
_cell.angle_gamma   90.00
#
_symmetry.space_group_name_H-M   'P 1'
#
loop_
_entity.id
_entity.type
_entity.pdbx_description
1 polymer ?
#
loop_
_entity_poly.entity_id
_entity_poly.type
_entity_poly.pdbx_seq_one_letter_code
_entity_poly.pdbx_strand_id
1 'polypeptide(L)'
;LNRLAVQTGGQVISDLQNYNVLAAALFDLDVSPSYKANVGNVLLGTTAKQQGISIANGDKHSFALPLILNPLHLTTPMRYIPAFSRDQIRLRITLEDATRAFFTAGASTNANYTLTDVEMVCYSVELSPEAFNMVDEMTGGVYNIVCNDFRSATSTIGATDSTLTATLGFSMSSM
;
A
#
# COMPACT_ATOMS: atom_id res chain seq x y z
N LEU A 1 -2.68 0.68 8.50
CA LEU A 1 -2.86 1.84 7.62
C LEU A 1 -4.28 1.91 7.10
N ASN A 2 -4.93 3.06 7.21
CA ASN A 2 -6.27 3.24 6.66
C ASN A 2 -6.20 3.67 5.18
N ARG A 3 -5.40 4.67 4.88
CA ARG A 3 -5.31 5.23 3.53
C ARG A 3 -3.86 5.41 3.11
N LEU A 4 -3.60 5.12 1.86
CA LEU A 4 -2.32 5.31 1.23
C LEU A 4 -2.53 6.02 -0.11
N ALA A 5 -1.84 7.14 -0.32
CA ALA A 5 -1.94 7.89 -1.57
C ALA A 5 -0.56 8.24 -2.12
N VAL A 6 -0.40 8.14 -3.41
CA VAL A 6 0.79 8.55 -4.16
C VAL A 6 0.49 9.84 -4.90
N GLN A 7 1.35 10.81 -4.72
CA GLN A 7 1.23 12.15 -5.31
C GLN A 7 2.51 12.51 -6.07
N THR A 8 2.36 13.21 -7.16
CA THR A 8 3.46 13.84 -7.90
C THR A 8 3.01 15.19 -8.43
N GLY A 9 3.87 16.21 -8.41
CA GLY A 9 3.56 17.54 -8.91
C GLY A 9 2.29 18.18 -8.34
N GLY A 10 1.91 17.79 -7.10
CA GLY A 10 0.66 18.26 -6.49
C GLY A 10 -0.60 17.48 -6.90
N GLN A 11 -0.49 16.56 -7.85
CA GLN A 11 -1.59 15.70 -8.28
C GLN A 11 -1.55 14.35 -7.56
N VAL A 12 -2.72 13.80 -7.26
CA VAL A 12 -2.87 12.45 -6.73
C VAL A 12 -2.92 11.48 -7.91
N ILE A 13 -1.92 10.59 -7.99
CA ILE A 13 -1.86 9.55 -9.03
C ILE A 13 -2.71 8.36 -8.63
N SER A 14 -2.54 7.90 -7.39
CA SER A 14 -3.27 6.76 -6.84
C SER A 14 -3.66 7.04 -5.40
N ASP A 15 -4.87 6.67 -5.03
CA ASP A 15 -5.44 6.90 -3.71
C ASP A 15 -6.31 5.72 -3.32
N LEU A 16 -5.83 4.98 -2.34
CA LEU A 16 -6.50 3.78 -1.86
C LEU A 16 -6.93 3.93 -0.42
N GLN A 17 -8.23 3.91 -0.21
CA GLN A 17 -8.86 3.84 1.11
C GLN A 17 -9.00 2.38 1.54
N ASN A 18 -9.04 2.14 2.85
CA ASN A 18 -9.09 0.80 3.44
C ASN A 18 -7.91 -0.09 2.98
N TYR A 19 -6.73 0.51 2.89
CA TYR A 19 -5.51 -0.16 2.48
C TYR A 19 -5.23 -1.43 3.29
N ASN A 20 -5.47 -1.38 4.60
CA ASN A 20 -5.30 -2.51 5.51
C ASN A 20 -6.14 -3.73 5.09
N VAL A 21 -7.38 -3.50 4.68
CA VAL A 21 -8.29 -4.59 4.27
C VAL A 21 -7.83 -5.21 2.96
N LEU A 22 -7.50 -4.38 1.96
CA LEU A 22 -7.02 -4.87 0.68
C LEU A 22 -5.67 -5.58 0.81
N ALA A 23 -4.72 -5.03 1.55
CA ALA A 23 -3.42 -5.64 1.77
C ALA A 23 -3.54 -7.00 2.47
N ALA A 24 -4.41 -7.10 3.48
CA ALA A 24 -4.67 -8.37 4.16
C ALA A 24 -5.32 -9.41 3.21
N ALA A 25 -6.30 -9.00 2.42
CA ALA A 25 -6.97 -9.89 1.47
C ALA A 25 -6.00 -10.40 0.38
N LEU A 26 -5.20 -9.51 -0.23
CA LEU A 26 -4.21 -9.91 -1.21
C LEU A 26 -3.14 -10.81 -0.61
N PHE A 27 -2.68 -10.50 0.60
CA PHE A 27 -1.72 -11.35 1.29
C PHE A 27 -2.28 -12.74 1.57
N ASP A 28 -3.57 -12.84 1.91
CA ASP A 28 -4.20 -14.13 2.15
C ASP A 28 -4.45 -14.93 0.87
N LEU A 29 -4.74 -14.28 -0.24
CA LEU A 29 -5.05 -14.94 -1.51
C LEU A 29 -3.79 -15.34 -2.30
N ASP A 30 -2.81 -14.46 -2.37
CA ASP A 30 -1.67 -14.61 -3.27
C ASP A 30 -0.47 -15.30 -2.64
N VAL A 31 -0.43 -15.40 -1.30
CA VAL A 31 0.76 -15.86 -0.60
C VAL A 31 0.58 -17.27 -0.05
N SER A 32 1.58 -18.13 -0.31
CA SER A 32 1.54 -19.51 0.18
C SER A 32 1.55 -19.59 1.71
N PRO A 33 0.95 -20.64 2.30
CA PRO A 33 0.98 -20.84 3.76
C PRO A 33 2.39 -20.91 4.35
N SER A 34 3.34 -21.45 3.61
CA SER A 34 4.74 -21.52 4.02
C SER A 34 5.38 -20.13 4.11
N TYR A 35 5.09 -19.26 3.15
CA TYR A 35 5.56 -17.87 3.18
C TYR A 35 4.94 -17.11 4.37
N LYS A 36 3.63 -17.27 4.61
CA LYS A 36 2.94 -16.64 5.75
C LYS A 36 3.56 -17.03 7.08
N ALA A 37 3.89 -18.31 7.24
CA ALA A 37 4.44 -18.83 8.49
C ALA A 37 5.88 -18.34 8.77
N ASN A 38 6.64 -18.04 7.73
CA ASN A 38 8.05 -17.62 7.85
C ASN A 38 8.19 -16.10 7.66
N VAL A 39 8.21 -15.67 6.41
CA VAL A 39 8.45 -14.26 6.05
C VAL A 39 7.31 -13.36 6.49
N GLY A 40 6.08 -13.78 6.29
CA GLY A 40 4.89 -13.04 6.70
C GLY A 40 4.80 -12.79 8.20
N ASN A 41 5.25 -13.76 9.00
CA ASN A 41 5.31 -13.59 10.44
C ASN A 41 6.30 -12.49 10.85
N VAL A 42 7.44 -12.43 10.22
CA VAL A 42 8.45 -11.39 10.49
C VAL A 42 8.02 -10.02 10.00
N LEU A 43 7.46 -9.94 8.78
CA LEU A 43 7.11 -8.67 8.14
C LEU A 43 5.81 -8.07 8.66
N LEU A 44 4.78 -8.89 8.83
CA LEU A 44 3.42 -8.44 9.12
C LEU A 44 2.86 -9.02 10.43
N GLY A 45 3.62 -9.90 11.09
CA GLY A 45 3.15 -10.57 12.28
C GLY A 45 2.01 -11.55 12.03
N THR A 46 1.88 -12.03 10.81
CA THR A 46 0.85 -13.03 10.48
C THR A 46 1.39 -14.42 10.75
N THR A 47 0.54 -15.28 11.31
CA THR A 47 0.83 -16.72 11.41
C THR A 47 -0.07 -17.47 10.43
N ALA A 48 0.23 -18.75 10.18
CA ALA A 48 -0.61 -19.59 9.33
C ALA A 48 -2.08 -19.71 9.80
N LYS A 49 -2.35 -19.35 11.05
CA LYS A 49 -3.66 -19.50 11.70
C LYS A 49 -4.26 -18.18 12.21
N GLN A 50 -3.46 -17.14 12.37
CA GLN A 50 -3.88 -15.89 12.96
C GLN A 50 -3.23 -14.70 12.27
N GLN A 51 -4.02 -13.68 12.06
CA GLN A 51 -3.54 -12.36 11.66
C GLN A 51 -3.41 -11.51 12.92
N GLY A 52 -2.21 -11.06 13.19
CA GLY A 52 -1.92 -10.16 14.29
C GLY A 52 -0.91 -10.71 15.30
N ILE A 53 -0.26 -9.82 15.97
CA ILE A 53 0.76 -10.07 16.98
C ILE A 53 0.24 -9.57 18.32
N SER A 54 0.55 -10.33 19.37
CA SER A 54 0.38 -9.83 20.73
C SER A 54 1.54 -8.92 21.09
N ILE A 55 1.24 -7.67 21.38
CA ILE A 55 2.21 -6.66 21.79
C ILE A 55 1.86 -6.24 23.21
N ALA A 56 2.79 -6.38 24.13
CA ALA A 56 2.58 -5.92 25.50
C ALA A 56 2.60 -4.38 25.58
N ASN A 57 1.98 -3.84 26.60
CA ASN A 57 1.94 -2.40 26.78
C ASN A 57 3.36 -1.82 26.94
N GLY A 58 3.69 -0.85 26.11
CA GLY A 58 5.00 -0.23 26.08
C GLY A 58 6.04 -0.93 25.21
N ASP A 59 5.74 -2.10 24.66
CA ASP A 59 6.65 -2.80 23.77
C ASP A 59 6.66 -2.17 22.37
N LYS A 60 7.78 -2.38 21.66
CA LYS A 60 7.97 -1.95 20.28
C LYS A 60 7.93 -3.16 19.36
N HIS A 61 7.30 -2.99 18.23
CA HIS A 61 7.30 -3.99 17.18
C HIS A 61 7.64 -3.34 15.83
N SER A 62 8.55 -3.96 15.10
CA SER A 62 8.92 -3.54 13.75
C SER A 62 8.16 -4.37 12.72
N PHE A 63 7.68 -3.72 11.69
CA PHE A 63 7.00 -4.39 10.59
C PHE A 63 7.36 -3.75 9.25
N ALA A 64 7.21 -4.51 8.18
CA ALA A 64 7.39 -4.01 6.83
C ALA A 64 6.13 -4.28 6.01
N LEU A 65 5.68 -3.29 5.27
CA LEU A 65 4.51 -3.38 4.41
C LEU A 65 4.92 -3.32 2.94
N PRO A 66 4.54 -4.30 2.13
CA PRO A 66 4.67 -4.19 0.69
C PRO A 66 3.75 -3.07 0.19
N LEU A 67 4.27 -2.23 -0.70
CA LEU A 67 3.46 -1.22 -1.36
C LEU A 67 2.71 -1.86 -2.53
N ILE A 68 1.39 -1.85 -2.47
CA ILE A 68 0.50 -2.35 -3.53
C ILE A 68 -0.15 -1.24 -4.34
N LEU A 69 0.38 -0.03 -4.21
CA LEU A 69 -0.09 1.15 -4.92
C LEU A 69 0.76 1.45 -6.15
N ASN A 70 0.11 1.87 -7.20
CA ASN A 70 0.78 2.34 -8.40
C ASN A 70 1.40 3.75 -8.23
N PRO A 71 2.52 4.00 -8.83
CA PRO A 71 3.37 3.11 -9.64
C PRO A 71 4.36 2.27 -8.82
N LEU A 72 4.19 2.19 -7.50
CA LEU A 72 5.15 1.61 -6.55
C LEU A 72 4.92 0.10 -6.29
N HIS A 73 4.01 -0.54 -7.02
CA HIS A 73 3.63 -1.92 -6.79
C HIS A 73 4.77 -2.90 -7.12
N LEU A 74 5.09 -3.78 -6.18
CA LEU A 74 6.20 -4.74 -6.30
C LEU A 74 6.05 -5.75 -7.45
N THR A 75 4.83 -6.08 -7.85
CA THR A 75 4.56 -7.06 -8.91
C THR A 75 4.47 -6.44 -10.30
N THR A 76 4.57 -5.12 -10.41
CA THR A 76 4.65 -4.46 -11.71
C THR A 76 5.97 -4.85 -12.37
N PRO A 77 5.96 -5.46 -13.58
CA PRO A 77 7.19 -5.90 -14.21
C PRO A 77 8.14 -4.71 -14.35
N MET A 78 9.32 -4.88 -13.81
CA MET A 78 10.49 -3.99 -13.80
C MET A 78 10.32 -2.69 -14.56
N ARG A 79 9.76 -1.71 -13.92
CA ARG A 79 9.67 -0.37 -14.46
C ARG A 79 10.33 0.59 -13.51
N TYR A 80 11.22 1.35 -14.07
CA TYR A 80 11.92 2.38 -13.33
C TYR A 80 11.13 3.67 -13.39
N ILE A 81 11.01 4.31 -12.25
CA ILE A 81 10.45 5.64 -12.18
C ILE A 81 11.64 6.60 -12.32
N PRO A 82 11.62 7.53 -13.29
CA PRO A 82 12.72 8.44 -13.50
C PRO A 82 12.88 9.38 -12.30
N ALA A 83 13.98 9.20 -11.55
CA ALA A 83 14.28 10.02 -10.37
C ALA A 83 14.64 11.47 -10.73
N PHE A 84 15.00 11.72 -11.98
CA PHE A 84 15.29 13.05 -12.53
C PHE A 84 14.01 13.83 -12.91
N SER A 85 12.84 13.23 -12.76
CA SER A 85 11.58 13.95 -12.94
C SER A 85 11.56 15.18 -12.03
N ARG A 86 11.14 16.29 -12.58
CA ARG A 86 11.04 17.58 -11.88
C ARG A 86 10.15 17.50 -10.65
N ASP A 87 9.17 16.60 -10.71
CA ASP A 87 8.17 16.42 -9.68
C ASP A 87 8.52 15.23 -8.77
N GLN A 88 8.72 15.53 -7.51
CA GLN A 88 9.00 14.50 -6.52
C GLN A 88 7.75 13.64 -6.24
N ILE A 89 7.98 12.34 -6.12
CA ILE A 89 6.96 11.41 -5.64
C ILE A 89 6.82 11.58 -4.12
N ARG A 90 5.59 11.78 -3.69
CA ARG A 90 5.23 11.86 -2.27
C ARG A 90 4.28 10.73 -1.92
N LEU A 91 4.59 10.05 -0.84
CA LEU A 91 3.75 9.03 -0.26
C LEU A 91 3.02 9.63 0.94
N ARG A 92 1.69 9.68 0.87
CA ARG A 92 0.85 10.14 1.97
C ARG A 92 0.24 8.94 2.68
N ILE A 93 0.57 8.78 3.94
CA ILE A 93 0.11 7.69 4.79
C ILE A 93 -0.90 8.25 5.79
N THR A 94 -2.08 7.64 5.88
CA THR A 94 -3.06 7.91 6.94
C THR A 94 -3.19 6.66 7.80
N LEU A 95 -2.99 6.83 9.09
CA LEU A 95 -3.07 5.74 10.05
C LEU A 95 -4.53 5.39 10.35
N GLU A 96 -4.76 4.15 10.76
CA GLU A 96 -6.03 3.70 11.28
C GLU A 96 -6.23 4.19 12.71
N ASP A 97 -7.47 4.37 13.11
CA ASP A 97 -7.80 4.65 14.51
C ASP A 97 -7.33 3.51 15.42
N ALA A 98 -6.82 3.87 16.59
CA ALA A 98 -6.28 2.89 17.53
C ALA A 98 -7.31 1.84 17.96
N THR A 99 -8.58 2.21 18.08
CA THR A 99 -9.67 1.29 18.44
C THR A 99 -9.93 0.23 17.36
N ARG A 100 -9.58 0.50 16.11
CA ARG A 100 -9.70 -0.43 14.98
C ARG A 100 -8.39 -1.15 14.68
N ALA A 101 -7.26 -0.55 15.07
CA ALA A 101 -5.94 -1.12 14.83
C ALA A 101 -5.57 -2.20 15.86
N PHE A 102 -6.13 -2.12 17.08
CA PHE A 102 -5.79 -3.02 18.17
C PHE A 102 -7.03 -3.76 18.69
N PHE A 103 -6.81 -5.03 18.99
CA PHE A 103 -7.74 -5.85 19.74
C PHE A 103 -7.21 -6.03 21.16
N THR A 104 -8.02 -5.72 22.14
CA THR A 104 -7.72 -6.06 23.53
C THR A 104 -8.71 -7.13 24.01
N ALA A 105 -8.23 -8.10 24.72
CA ALA A 105 -9.07 -9.17 25.31
C ALA A 105 -9.99 -8.66 26.42
N GLY A 106 -9.95 -7.39 26.78
CA GLY A 106 -10.78 -6.74 27.80
C GLY A 106 -11.36 -5.43 27.31
N ALA A 107 -12.21 -4.82 28.13
CA ALA A 107 -12.95 -3.60 27.82
C ALA A 107 -12.09 -2.32 27.72
N SER A 108 -10.77 -2.40 27.68
CA SER A 108 -9.90 -1.22 27.60
C SER A 108 -9.79 -0.74 26.16
N THR A 109 -10.36 0.41 25.90
CA THR A 109 -10.39 1.06 24.57
C THR A 109 -9.36 2.18 24.41
N ASN A 110 -8.47 2.37 25.37
CA ASN A 110 -7.50 3.47 25.39
C ASN A 110 -6.12 3.05 24.83
N ALA A 111 -6.08 2.22 23.81
CA ALA A 111 -4.84 1.90 23.14
C ALA A 111 -4.40 3.10 22.29
N ASN A 112 -3.17 3.55 22.49
CA ASN A 112 -2.51 4.55 21.66
C ASN A 112 -1.25 3.94 21.06
N TYR A 113 -0.86 4.39 19.89
CA TYR A 113 0.38 3.96 19.26
C TYR A 113 1.07 5.12 18.55
N THR A 114 2.37 5.00 18.44
CA THR A 114 3.21 5.95 17.71
C THR A 114 4.06 5.16 16.72
N LEU A 115 4.17 5.66 15.51
CA LEU A 115 5.13 5.16 14.54
C LEU A 115 6.40 5.99 14.63
N THR A 116 7.53 5.31 14.74
CA THR A 116 8.86 5.91 14.68
C THR A 116 9.64 5.26 13.55
N ASP A 117 10.65 5.93 13.07
CA ASP A 117 11.61 5.38 12.09
C ASP A 117 10.92 4.82 10.84
N VAL A 118 9.99 5.62 10.28
CA VAL A 118 9.28 5.23 9.05
C VAL A 118 10.22 5.40 7.87
N GLU A 119 10.60 4.30 7.26
CA GLU A 119 11.53 4.26 6.13
C GLU A 119 10.85 3.67 4.89
N MET A 120 11.25 4.13 3.72
CA MET A 120 10.90 3.54 2.44
C MET A 120 12.13 2.92 1.81
N VAL A 121 12.11 1.61 1.64
CA VAL A 121 13.20 0.89 0.97
C VAL A 121 12.96 0.92 -0.53
N CYS A 122 13.91 1.51 -1.27
CA CYS A 122 13.87 1.64 -2.72
C CYS A 122 15.10 1.02 -3.36
N TYR A 123 14.91 0.39 -4.51
CA TYR A 123 16.02 0.02 -5.39
C TYR A 123 16.27 1.16 -6.37
N SER A 124 17.50 1.63 -6.46
CA SER A 124 17.91 2.64 -7.44
C SER A 124 18.86 2.04 -8.47
N VAL A 125 18.73 2.50 -9.69
CA VAL A 125 19.62 2.15 -10.80
C VAL A 125 20.21 3.44 -11.35
N GLU A 126 21.53 3.50 -11.39
CA GLU A 126 22.26 4.60 -12.03
C GLU A 126 22.55 4.23 -13.49
N LEU A 127 22.19 5.10 -14.40
CA LEU A 127 22.48 4.94 -15.81
C LEU A 127 23.75 5.72 -16.16
N SER A 128 24.58 5.16 -17.07
CA SER A 128 25.65 5.96 -17.67
C SER A 128 25.05 7.10 -18.50
N PRO A 129 25.81 8.19 -18.72
CA PRO A 129 25.33 9.31 -19.54
C PRO A 129 24.87 8.87 -20.93
N GLU A 130 25.57 7.91 -21.54
CA GLU A 130 25.22 7.37 -22.85
C GLU A 130 23.89 6.61 -22.82
N ALA A 131 23.70 5.75 -21.80
CA ALA A 131 22.46 5.00 -21.63
C ALA A 131 21.28 5.95 -21.32
N PHE A 132 21.50 7.00 -20.54
CA PHE A 132 20.50 8.01 -20.26
C PHE A 132 20.07 8.73 -21.56
N ASN A 133 21.01 9.21 -22.37
CA ASN A 133 20.71 9.88 -23.63
C ASN A 133 19.96 8.95 -24.61
N MET A 134 20.36 7.67 -24.68
CA MET A 134 19.64 6.68 -25.50
C MET A 134 18.19 6.52 -25.07
N VAL A 135 17.93 6.42 -23.77
CA VAL A 135 16.56 6.29 -23.23
C VAL A 135 15.76 7.55 -23.51
N ASP A 136 16.35 8.73 -23.33
CA ASP A 136 15.69 10.01 -23.57
C ASP A 136 15.34 10.21 -25.05
N GLU A 137 16.24 9.88 -25.95
CA GLU A 137 15.98 9.89 -27.39
C GLU A 137 14.88 8.90 -27.79
N MET A 138 14.91 7.66 -27.26
CA MET A 138 13.90 6.65 -27.58
C MET A 138 12.51 7.02 -27.07
N THR A 139 12.41 7.72 -25.96
CA THR A 139 11.15 8.10 -25.35
C THR A 139 10.66 9.48 -25.77
N GLY A 140 11.52 10.26 -26.44
CA GLY A 140 11.24 11.66 -26.78
C GLY A 140 11.00 12.53 -25.55
N GLY A 141 11.63 12.21 -24.42
CA GLY A 141 11.46 12.90 -23.14
C GLY A 141 10.13 12.61 -22.43
N VAL A 142 9.32 11.67 -22.93
CA VAL A 142 8.05 11.28 -22.33
C VAL A 142 8.12 9.85 -21.80
N TYR A 143 8.01 9.69 -20.50
CA TYR A 143 8.06 8.39 -19.84
C TYR A 143 6.66 7.91 -19.49
N ASN A 144 6.16 6.94 -20.25
CA ASN A 144 4.85 6.33 -20.00
C ASN A 144 5.00 5.13 -19.07
N ILE A 145 4.40 5.22 -17.88
CA ILE A 145 4.35 4.15 -16.91
C ILE A 145 2.94 3.57 -16.92
N VAL A 146 2.78 2.41 -17.56
CA VAL A 146 1.51 1.68 -17.56
C VAL A 146 1.50 0.74 -16.36
N CYS A 147 0.51 0.85 -15.51
CA CYS A 147 0.40 0.05 -14.29
C CYS A 147 -1.08 -0.23 -13.95
N ASN A 148 -1.31 -1.27 -13.16
CA ASN A 148 -2.64 -1.60 -12.67
C ASN A 148 -2.93 -0.78 -11.41
N ASP A 149 -4.10 -0.19 -11.29
CA ASP A 149 -4.50 0.57 -10.11
C ASP A 149 -5.66 -0.12 -9.39
N PHE A 150 -5.66 0.01 -8.07
CA PHE A 150 -6.75 -0.44 -7.21
C PHE A 150 -7.57 0.77 -6.80
N ARG A 151 -8.88 0.65 -6.92
CA ARG A 151 -9.79 1.67 -6.43
C ARG A 151 -10.79 1.03 -5.48
N SER A 152 -11.11 1.74 -4.42
CA SER A 152 -12.08 1.30 -3.43
C SER A 152 -13.35 2.14 -3.49
N ALA A 153 -14.48 1.49 -3.35
CA ALA A 153 -15.75 2.14 -3.09
C ALA A 153 -16.37 1.54 -1.82
N THR A 154 -16.87 2.39 -0.96
CA THR A 154 -17.53 1.98 0.27
C THR A 154 -19.00 2.33 0.22
N SER A 155 -19.86 1.42 0.63
CA SER A 155 -21.29 1.62 0.78
C SER A 155 -21.73 1.08 2.12
N THR A 156 -22.76 1.66 2.70
CA THR A 156 -23.31 1.23 3.99
C THR A 156 -24.66 0.57 3.76
N ILE A 157 -24.84 -0.58 4.39
CA ILE A 157 -26.12 -1.26 4.46
C ILE A 157 -26.76 -0.98 5.83
N GLY A 158 -28.03 -0.63 5.87
CA GLY A 158 -28.75 -0.48 7.12
C GLY A 158 -28.95 -1.82 7.82
N ALA A 159 -29.10 -1.83 9.14
CA ALA A 159 -29.24 -3.06 9.93
C ALA A 159 -30.45 -3.92 9.56
N THR A 160 -31.46 -3.32 8.95
CA THR A 160 -32.71 -3.96 8.51
C THR A 160 -32.75 -4.28 7.02
N ASP A 161 -31.77 -3.80 6.26
CA ASP A 161 -31.74 -3.97 4.81
C ASP A 161 -31.08 -5.30 4.43
N SER A 162 -31.68 -6.00 3.50
CA SER A 162 -31.16 -7.25 2.97
C SER A 162 -30.42 -7.11 1.63
N THR A 163 -30.52 -5.91 1.02
CA THR A 163 -29.94 -5.63 -0.30
C THR A 163 -29.13 -4.34 -0.26
N LEU A 164 -27.99 -4.35 -0.94
CA LEU A 164 -27.14 -3.20 -1.11
C LEU A 164 -26.91 -2.94 -2.60
N THR A 165 -27.18 -1.73 -3.06
CA THR A 165 -26.77 -1.28 -4.39
C THR A 165 -25.58 -0.34 -4.22
N ALA A 166 -24.39 -0.79 -4.67
CA ALA A 166 -23.19 0.03 -4.68
C ALA A 166 -22.94 0.60 -6.07
N THR A 167 -22.83 1.91 -6.17
CA THR A 167 -22.44 2.56 -7.43
C THR A 167 -20.92 2.67 -7.47
N LEU A 168 -20.29 1.99 -8.42
CA LEU A 168 -18.86 2.08 -8.67
C LEU A 168 -18.62 3.21 -9.67
N GLY A 169 -18.37 4.42 -9.17
CA GLY A 169 -18.08 5.62 -9.98
C GLY A 169 -16.68 5.62 -10.61
N PHE A 170 -16.23 4.49 -11.12
CA PHE A 170 -14.93 4.38 -11.77
C PHE A 170 -15.06 4.73 -13.25
N SER A 171 -14.57 5.90 -13.64
CA SER A 171 -14.31 6.16 -15.05
C SER A 171 -13.05 5.39 -15.45
N MET A 172 -13.21 4.29 -16.12
CA MET A 172 -12.10 3.57 -16.76
C MET A 172 -11.90 4.20 -18.14
N SER A 173 -10.78 4.85 -18.37
CA SER A 173 -10.31 5.06 -19.72
C SER A 173 -9.62 3.76 -20.14
N SER A 174 -10.28 2.93 -20.90
CA SER A 174 -9.60 1.90 -21.68
C SER A 174 -8.81 2.61 -22.77
N MET A 175 -7.50 2.48 -22.75
CA MET A 175 -6.70 2.69 -23.96
C MET A 175 -6.69 1.41 -24.78
#